data_5071de189a8bc0dabb9c2b5dfaff5470
#
_entry.id   5071de189a8bc0dabb9c2b5dfaff5470
#
_cell.length_a   1.000
_cell.length_b   1.000
_cell.length_c   1.000
_cell.angle_alpha   90.00
_cell.angle_beta   90.00
_cell.angle_gamma   90.00
#
_symmetry.space_group_name_H-M   'P 1'
#
loop_
_entity.id
_entity.type
_entity.pdbx_description
1 polymer ?
#
loop_
_entity_poly.entity_id
_entity_poly.type
_entity_poly.pdbx_seq_one_letter_code
_entity_poly.pdbx_strand_id
1 'polypeptide(L)'
;MFSELSNNESEIRYVIDNLCEDTVIELKETFGENYKEVVSEEIRRLTTKYIIKLKKTNEPVGLYGLLPQGRNSAGIFLLTTDNLHKGNVITFLKTAKKEIEKWSEQYDLIMDKLYKKNQTIKKWLRLLDFKPSEFEDDEFQVYYKGDISLASF
;
A
#
# COMPACT_ATOMS: atom_id res chain seq x y z
N MET A 1 6.30 4.12 -14.74
CA MET A 1 5.14 3.47 -14.10
C MET A 1 4.71 4.21 -12.83
N PHE A 2 5.62 4.54 -11.96
CA PHE A 2 5.32 5.26 -10.71
C PHE A 2 5.56 6.75 -10.91
N SER A 3 4.62 7.56 -10.44
CA SER A 3 4.78 9.02 -10.45
C SER A 3 4.16 9.62 -9.19
N GLU A 4 4.66 10.77 -8.77
CA GLU A 4 4.11 11.47 -7.63
C GLU A 4 2.66 11.84 -7.91
N LEU A 5 1.78 11.56 -6.95
CA LEU A 5 0.38 11.90 -7.04
C LEU A 5 0.19 13.36 -6.62
N SER A 6 -0.09 14.22 -7.58
CA SER A 6 -0.70 15.49 -7.28
C SER A 6 -2.16 15.22 -6.87
N ASN A 7 -2.82 16.15 -6.16
CA ASN A 7 -4.19 15.96 -5.69
C ASN A 7 -5.20 15.86 -6.86
N ASN A 8 -4.99 14.90 -7.74
CA ASN A 8 -5.89 14.63 -8.86
C ASN A 8 -7.03 13.73 -8.40
N GLU A 9 -8.15 14.36 -8.06
CA GLU A 9 -9.34 13.68 -7.56
C GLU A 9 -9.86 12.62 -8.54
N SER A 10 -9.76 12.84 -9.85
CA SER A 10 -10.24 11.88 -10.83
C SER A 10 -9.42 10.60 -10.84
N GLU A 11 -8.11 10.69 -10.66
CA GLU A 11 -7.23 9.51 -10.60
C GLU A 11 -7.44 8.72 -9.31
N ILE A 12 -7.57 9.41 -8.19
CA ILE A 12 -7.88 8.80 -6.89
C ILE A 12 -9.21 8.06 -6.96
N ARG A 13 -10.24 8.73 -7.47
CA ARG A 13 -11.58 8.14 -7.61
C ARG A 13 -11.56 6.92 -8.52
N TYR A 14 -10.85 7.01 -9.64
CA TYR A 14 -10.74 5.89 -10.56
C TYR A 14 -10.18 4.65 -9.89
N VAL A 15 -9.08 4.79 -9.14
CA VAL A 15 -8.48 3.66 -8.43
C VAL A 15 -9.44 3.09 -7.38
N ILE A 16 -10.06 3.94 -6.57
CA ILE A 16 -10.97 3.52 -5.51
C ILE A 16 -12.20 2.79 -6.09
N ASP A 17 -12.72 3.25 -7.22
CA ASP A 17 -13.88 2.64 -7.87
C ASP A 17 -13.55 1.31 -8.60
N ASN A 18 -12.27 1.03 -8.84
CA ASN A 18 -11.82 -0.15 -9.57
C ASN A 18 -10.91 -1.08 -8.75
N LEU A 19 -10.95 -0.99 -7.45
CA LEU A 19 -10.12 -1.82 -6.56
C LEU A 19 -10.42 -3.32 -6.77
N CYS A 20 -9.38 -4.14 -6.66
CA CYS A 20 -9.55 -5.58 -6.69
C CYS A 20 -10.35 -6.06 -5.48
N GLU A 21 -11.00 -7.20 -5.62
CA GLU A 21 -11.93 -7.73 -4.62
C GLU A 21 -11.31 -7.88 -3.23
N ASP A 22 -10.10 -8.42 -3.15
CA ASP A 22 -9.41 -8.63 -1.88
C ASP A 22 -9.19 -7.32 -1.13
N THR A 23 -8.84 -6.26 -1.86
CA THR A 23 -8.65 -4.92 -1.28
C THR A 23 -9.99 -4.35 -0.81
N VAL A 24 -11.05 -4.53 -1.57
CA VAL A 24 -12.40 -4.09 -1.16
C VAL A 24 -12.82 -4.77 0.14
N ILE A 25 -12.62 -6.07 0.25
CA ILE A 25 -12.95 -6.84 1.46
C ILE A 25 -12.16 -6.29 2.66
N GLU A 26 -10.86 -6.10 2.49
CA GLU A 26 -9.99 -5.55 3.54
C GLU A 26 -10.45 -4.16 4.00
N LEU A 27 -10.79 -3.28 3.08
CA LEU A 27 -11.23 -1.93 3.41
C LEU A 27 -12.60 -1.91 4.09
N LYS A 28 -13.52 -2.78 3.68
CA LYS A 28 -14.80 -2.92 4.35
C LYS A 28 -14.66 -3.44 5.78
N GLU A 29 -13.77 -4.40 6.00
CA GLU A 29 -13.48 -4.91 7.34
C GLU A 29 -12.86 -3.82 8.24
N THR A 30 -12.02 -2.97 7.67
CA THR A 30 -11.33 -1.90 8.41
C THR A 30 -12.22 -0.69 8.66
N PHE A 31 -12.97 -0.24 7.65
CA PHE A 31 -13.67 1.05 7.67
C PHE A 31 -15.20 0.94 7.53
N GLY A 32 -15.74 -0.25 7.28
CA GLY A 32 -17.18 -0.45 7.07
C GLY A 32 -17.64 -0.14 5.65
N GLU A 33 -18.95 -0.04 5.47
CA GLU A 33 -19.55 0.19 4.14
C GLU A 33 -19.19 1.53 3.53
N ASN A 34 -18.85 2.51 4.36
CA ASN A 34 -18.46 3.85 3.92
C ASN A 34 -16.96 3.97 3.60
N TYR A 35 -16.32 2.85 3.31
CA TYR A 35 -14.86 2.79 3.13
C TYR A 35 -14.33 3.70 2.02
N LYS A 36 -15.08 3.89 0.93
CA LYS A 36 -14.62 4.73 -0.18
C LYS A 36 -14.38 6.18 0.24
N GLU A 37 -15.28 6.74 1.03
CA GLU A 37 -15.14 8.11 1.53
C GLU A 37 -14.03 8.22 2.56
N VAL A 38 -13.94 7.27 3.48
CA VAL A 38 -12.91 7.25 4.52
C VAL A 38 -11.53 7.14 3.90
N VAL A 39 -11.34 6.22 2.96
CA VAL A 39 -10.06 6.01 2.28
C VAL A 39 -9.68 7.24 1.45
N SER A 40 -10.63 7.85 0.76
CA SER A 40 -10.37 9.08 0.00
C SER A 40 -9.84 10.20 0.89
N GLU A 41 -10.43 10.39 2.08
CA GLU A 41 -9.96 11.38 3.05
C GLU A 41 -8.57 11.07 3.56
N GLU A 42 -8.29 9.81 3.87
CA GLU A 42 -6.94 9.38 4.31
C GLU A 42 -5.89 9.66 3.23
N ILE A 43 -6.20 9.38 1.98
CA ILE A 43 -5.29 9.64 0.85
C ILE A 43 -5.01 11.13 0.72
N ARG A 44 -6.02 11.99 0.85
CA ARG A 44 -5.85 13.44 0.74
C ARG A 44 -4.93 14.00 1.81
N ARG A 45 -4.89 13.39 2.99
CA ARG A 45 -4.04 13.82 4.10
C ARG A 45 -2.59 13.38 3.99
N LEU A 46 -2.29 12.42 3.12
CA LEU A 46 -0.93 11.94 2.96
C LEU A 46 -0.07 12.98 2.26
N THR A 47 1.13 13.20 2.78
CA THR A 47 2.11 14.10 2.16
C THR A 47 2.97 13.38 1.12
N THR A 48 3.24 12.09 1.34
CA THR A 48 4.02 11.27 0.42
C THR A 48 3.13 10.20 -0.18
N LYS A 49 2.76 10.40 -1.43
CA LYS A 49 1.84 9.50 -2.15
C LYS A 49 2.17 9.48 -3.64
N TYR A 50 1.93 8.32 -4.24
CA TYR A 50 2.27 8.08 -5.63
C TYR A 50 1.14 7.33 -6.32
N ILE A 51 1.02 7.57 -7.63
CA ILE A 51 0.11 6.82 -8.47
C ILE A 51 0.91 5.89 -9.37
N ILE A 52 0.35 4.71 -9.58
CA ILE A 52 0.91 3.71 -10.47
C ILE A 52 0.05 3.69 -11.73
N LYS A 53 0.67 3.91 -12.89
CA LYS A 53 -0.02 3.92 -14.18
C LYS A 53 0.62 2.94 -15.14
N LEU A 54 -0.18 2.31 -15.98
CA LEU A 54 0.32 1.50 -17.09
C LEU A 54 0.93 2.40 -18.15
N LYS A 55 2.12 2.04 -18.65
CA LYS A 55 2.82 2.84 -19.66
C LYS A 55 2.06 2.96 -20.97
N LYS A 56 1.41 1.89 -21.42
CA LYS A 56 0.74 1.84 -22.72
C LYS A 56 -0.54 2.69 -22.77
N THR A 57 -1.33 2.67 -21.72
CA THR A 57 -2.66 3.28 -21.70
C THR A 57 -2.75 4.50 -20.80
N ASN A 58 -1.73 4.72 -19.96
CA ASN A 58 -1.75 5.72 -18.90
C ASN A 58 -2.88 5.49 -17.88
N GLU A 59 -3.42 4.27 -17.82
CA GLU A 59 -4.48 3.93 -16.88
C GLU A 59 -3.95 3.89 -15.45
N PRO A 60 -4.61 4.56 -14.48
CA PRO A 60 -4.27 4.41 -13.07
C PRO A 60 -4.60 3.01 -12.59
N VAL A 61 -3.63 2.28 -12.05
CA VAL A 61 -3.81 0.90 -11.59
C VAL A 61 -3.45 0.69 -10.13
N GLY A 62 -2.98 1.72 -9.45
CA GLY A 62 -2.69 1.65 -8.04
C GLY A 62 -2.32 2.98 -7.43
N LEU A 63 -2.43 3.03 -6.11
CA LEU A 63 -1.98 4.12 -5.26
C LEU A 63 -1.12 3.54 -4.16
N TYR A 64 -0.04 4.21 -3.81
CA TYR A 64 0.70 3.85 -2.61
C TYR A 64 1.22 5.10 -1.91
N GLY A 65 1.49 4.98 -0.62
CA GLY A 65 1.99 6.10 0.15
C GLY A 65 2.63 5.69 1.44
N LEU A 66 3.27 6.66 2.07
CA LEU A 66 3.90 6.54 3.37
C LEU A 66 3.14 7.36 4.38
N LEU A 67 2.88 6.76 5.53
CA LEU A 67 2.30 7.41 6.69
C LEU A 67 3.32 7.39 7.83
N PRO A 68 4.03 8.49 8.09
CA PRO A 68 4.95 8.54 9.22
C PRO A 68 4.22 8.24 10.53
N GLN A 69 4.77 7.33 11.34
CA GLN A 69 4.15 6.87 12.58
C GLN A 69 5.08 7.06 13.77
N GLY A 70 5.79 8.15 13.78
CA GLY A 70 6.74 8.45 14.83
C GLY A 70 8.12 8.70 14.27
N ARG A 71 9.11 8.67 15.15
CA ARG A 71 10.49 8.96 14.80
C ARG A 71 11.08 7.75 14.08
N ASN A 72 11.54 7.92 12.85
CA ASN A 72 12.20 6.90 12.07
C ASN A 72 11.34 5.68 11.70
N SER A 73 10.02 5.77 11.84
CA SER A 73 9.12 4.70 11.39
C SER A 73 8.00 5.22 10.52
N ALA A 74 7.56 4.40 9.57
CA ALA A 74 6.46 4.72 8.68
C ALA A 74 5.64 3.49 8.36
N GLY A 75 4.33 3.68 8.25
CA GLY A 75 3.45 2.69 7.65
C GLY A 75 3.38 2.91 6.16
N ILE A 76 3.18 1.85 5.40
CA ILE A 76 2.85 1.93 3.98
C ILE A 76 1.40 1.54 3.77
N PHE A 77 0.80 2.08 2.75
CA PHE A 77 -0.45 1.55 2.26
C PHE A 77 -0.36 1.36 0.75
N LEU A 78 -1.10 0.39 0.24
CA LEU A 78 -1.12 0.07 -1.18
C LEU A 78 -2.54 -0.31 -1.57
N LEU A 79 -3.07 0.39 -2.57
CA LEU A 79 -4.37 0.11 -3.17
C LEU A 79 -4.16 -0.27 -4.62
N THR A 80 -4.70 -1.41 -5.05
CA THR A 80 -4.48 -1.91 -6.40
C THR A 80 -5.79 -2.27 -7.09
N THR A 81 -5.80 -2.10 -8.41
CA THR A 81 -6.90 -2.52 -9.29
C THR A 81 -6.58 -3.88 -9.91
N ASP A 82 -7.58 -4.54 -10.47
CA ASP A 82 -7.38 -5.83 -11.15
C ASP A 82 -6.38 -5.74 -12.30
N ASN A 83 -6.33 -4.62 -13.00
CA ASN A 83 -5.45 -4.48 -14.16
C ASN A 83 -3.97 -4.44 -13.81
N LEU A 84 -3.62 -4.05 -12.58
CA LEU A 84 -2.24 -4.19 -12.12
C LEU A 84 -1.81 -5.67 -12.05
N HIS A 85 -2.73 -6.54 -11.66
CA HIS A 85 -2.48 -7.97 -11.51
C HIS A 85 -2.42 -8.73 -12.83
N LYS A 86 -2.87 -8.13 -13.93
CA LYS A 86 -2.92 -8.76 -15.26
C LYS A 86 -1.66 -8.49 -16.07
N GLY A 87 -0.62 -9.31 -15.87
CA GLY A 87 0.59 -9.26 -16.68
C GLY A 87 1.59 -8.16 -16.35
N ASN A 88 1.34 -7.37 -15.29
CA ASN A 88 2.19 -6.23 -14.93
C ASN A 88 2.91 -6.40 -13.59
N VAL A 89 2.71 -7.53 -12.92
CA VAL A 89 3.17 -7.74 -11.54
C VAL A 89 4.69 -7.71 -11.42
N ILE A 90 5.41 -8.33 -12.35
CA ILE A 90 6.87 -8.39 -12.27
C ILE A 90 7.49 -6.99 -12.36
N THR A 91 7.04 -6.19 -13.32
CA THR A 91 7.50 -4.80 -13.48
C THR A 91 7.15 -3.97 -12.25
N PHE A 92 5.94 -4.14 -11.73
CA PHE A 92 5.51 -3.47 -10.51
C PHE A 92 6.41 -3.83 -9.32
N LEU A 93 6.66 -5.11 -9.08
CA LEU A 93 7.49 -5.55 -7.94
C LEU A 93 8.92 -5.05 -8.03
N LYS A 94 9.51 -5.05 -9.23
CA LYS A 94 10.86 -4.49 -9.43
C LYS A 94 10.93 -3.00 -9.08
N THR A 95 9.93 -2.24 -9.52
CA THR A 95 9.87 -0.80 -9.23
C THR A 95 9.58 -0.55 -7.76
N ALA A 96 8.65 -1.31 -7.17
CA ALA A 96 8.33 -1.22 -5.74
C ALA A 96 9.55 -1.51 -4.86
N LYS A 97 10.35 -2.49 -5.22
CA LYS A 97 11.57 -2.82 -4.48
C LYS A 97 12.54 -1.63 -4.42
N LYS A 98 12.72 -0.94 -5.53
CA LYS A 98 13.57 0.26 -5.59
C LYS A 98 13.01 1.38 -4.72
N GLU A 99 11.70 1.60 -4.75
CA GLU A 99 11.06 2.63 -3.92
C GLU A 99 11.21 2.31 -2.43
N ILE A 100 11.01 1.06 -2.03
CA ILE A 100 11.18 0.63 -0.65
C ILE A 100 12.62 0.79 -0.17
N GLU A 101 13.60 0.54 -1.03
CA GLU A 101 15.01 0.79 -0.72
C GLU A 101 15.27 2.26 -0.41
N LYS A 102 14.66 3.17 -1.18
CA LYS A 102 14.75 4.62 -0.91
C LYS A 102 14.11 4.98 0.44
N TRP A 103 12.96 4.41 0.73
CA TRP A 103 12.27 4.64 2.02
C TRP A 103 13.09 4.11 3.19
N SER A 104 13.76 2.97 3.00
CA SER A 104 14.64 2.39 4.03
C SER A 104 15.85 3.27 4.37
N GLU A 105 16.22 4.19 3.49
CA GLU A 105 17.24 5.20 3.78
C GLU A 105 16.71 6.32 4.67
N GLN A 106 15.38 6.56 4.64
CA GLN A 106 14.72 7.61 5.42
C GLN A 106 14.17 7.10 6.75
N TYR A 107 13.72 5.85 6.77
CA TYR A 107 13.07 5.25 7.93
C TYR A 107 13.76 3.94 8.32
N ASP A 108 14.05 3.80 9.60
CA ASP A 108 14.66 2.59 10.14
C ASP A 108 13.66 1.44 10.25
N LEU A 109 12.37 1.74 10.20
CA LEU A 109 11.30 0.76 10.23
C LEU A 109 10.20 1.15 9.25
N ILE A 110 9.83 0.21 8.38
CA ILE A 110 8.67 0.34 7.49
C ILE A 110 7.72 -0.81 7.79
N MET A 111 6.44 -0.50 7.98
CA MET A 111 5.43 -1.47 8.37
C MET A 111 4.24 -1.46 7.43
N ASP A 112 3.62 -2.65 7.27
CA ASP A 112 2.33 -2.79 6.60
C ASP A 112 1.41 -3.66 7.46
N LYS A 113 0.23 -3.15 7.73
CA LYS A 113 -0.82 -3.89 8.45
C LYS A 113 -1.63 -4.68 7.42
N LEU A 114 -1.34 -5.96 7.32
CA LEU A 114 -1.94 -6.85 6.34
C LEU A 114 -3.19 -7.54 6.87
N TYR A 115 -4.26 -7.50 6.08
CA TYR A 115 -5.42 -8.35 6.30
C TYR A 115 -5.03 -9.79 5.94
N LYS A 116 -5.12 -10.70 6.92
CA LYS A 116 -4.60 -12.07 6.79
C LYS A 116 -5.16 -12.85 5.62
N LYS A 117 -6.39 -12.55 5.21
CA LYS A 117 -7.04 -13.22 4.07
C LYS A 117 -6.57 -12.70 2.71
N ASN A 118 -5.84 -11.60 2.67
CA ASN A 118 -5.32 -11.04 1.42
C ASN A 118 -4.02 -11.75 1.03
N GLN A 119 -4.14 -12.91 0.40
CA GLN A 119 -3.00 -13.77 0.06
C GLN A 119 -2.09 -13.14 -1.02
N THR A 120 -2.63 -12.34 -1.90
CA THR A 120 -1.85 -11.68 -2.96
C THR A 120 -0.88 -10.68 -2.36
N ILE A 121 -1.36 -9.79 -1.49
CA ILE A 121 -0.49 -8.79 -0.85
C ILE A 121 0.50 -9.48 0.09
N LYS A 122 0.09 -10.52 0.78
CA LYS A 122 0.99 -11.33 1.62
C LYS A 122 2.18 -11.86 0.82
N LYS A 123 1.92 -12.42 -0.35
CA LYS A 123 2.96 -12.91 -1.25
C LYS A 123 3.88 -11.77 -1.70
N TRP A 124 3.31 -10.63 -2.07
CA TRP A 124 4.09 -9.48 -2.52
C TRP A 124 4.99 -8.93 -1.41
N LEU A 125 4.48 -8.82 -0.19
CA LEU A 125 5.28 -8.36 0.95
C LEU A 125 6.50 -9.26 1.18
N ARG A 126 6.33 -10.58 1.07
CA ARG A 126 7.44 -11.51 1.19
C ARG A 126 8.46 -11.35 0.07
N LEU A 127 7.99 -11.16 -1.17
CA LEU A 127 8.87 -10.91 -2.32
C LEU A 127 9.62 -9.58 -2.21
N LEU A 128 9.08 -8.62 -1.46
CA LEU A 128 9.70 -7.33 -1.18
C LEU A 128 10.54 -7.35 0.11
N ASP A 129 10.81 -8.54 0.65
CA ASP A 129 11.63 -8.77 1.84
C ASP A 129 11.02 -8.25 3.15
N PHE A 130 9.71 -8.14 3.23
CA PHE A 130 9.01 -7.89 4.49
C PHE A 130 8.84 -9.20 5.25
N LYS A 131 8.91 -9.12 6.57
CA LYS A 131 8.77 -10.26 7.48
C LYS A 131 7.51 -10.12 8.33
N PRO A 132 6.83 -11.22 8.67
CA PRO A 132 5.75 -11.18 9.64
C PRO A 132 6.28 -10.87 11.03
N SER A 133 5.56 -10.04 11.79
CA SER A 133 5.87 -9.72 13.17
C SER A 133 5.03 -10.55 14.14
N GLU A 134 5.28 -10.36 15.45
CA GLU A 134 4.45 -10.91 16.52
C GLU A 134 3.14 -10.12 16.70
N PHE A 135 3.06 -8.94 16.12
CA PHE A 135 1.90 -8.06 16.27
C PHE A 135 0.78 -8.50 15.34
N GLU A 136 -0.16 -9.26 15.88
CA GLU A 136 -1.30 -9.78 15.12
C GLU A 136 -2.54 -9.90 16.00
N ASP A 137 -3.69 -9.84 15.36
CA ASP A 137 -4.97 -10.26 15.93
C ASP A 137 -5.62 -11.29 15.01
N ASP A 138 -6.91 -11.57 15.19
CA ASP A 138 -7.59 -12.59 14.39
C ASP A 138 -7.66 -12.26 12.90
N GLU A 139 -7.68 -10.96 12.55
CA GLU A 139 -7.90 -10.49 11.18
C GLU A 139 -6.65 -9.91 10.53
N PHE A 140 -5.77 -9.26 11.30
CA PHE A 140 -4.63 -8.50 10.78
C PHE A 140 -3.31 -8.97 11.37
N GLN A 141 -2.25 -8.77 10.61
CA GLN A 141 -0.87 -8.98 11.06
C GLN A 141 0.02 -7.88 10.50
N VAL A 142 0.92 -7.36 11.34
CA VAL A 142 1.89 -6.37 10.89
C VAL A 142 3.09 -7.08 10.27
N TYR A 143 3.39 -6.72 9.02
CA TYR A 143 4.62 -7.10 8.34
C TYR A 143 5.58 -5.91 8.38
N TYR A 144 6.87 -6.17 8.43
CA TYR A 144 7.85 -5.12 8.61
C TYR A 144 9.14 -5.36 7.84
N LYS A 145 9.84 -4.25 7.60
CA LYS A 145 11.22 -4.24 7.10
C LYS A 145 12.01 -3.23 7.93
N GLY A 146 13.13 -3.67 8.51
CA GLY A 146 13.96 -2.84 9.37
C GLY A 146 13.89 -3.24 10.84
N ASP A 147 14.05 -2.25 11.72
CA ASP A 147 14.14 -2.48 13.17
C ASP A 147 12.77 -2.46 13.84
N ILE A 148 12.20 -3.66 14.08
CA ILE A 148 10.87 -3.81 14.69
C ILE A 148 10.82 -3.29 16.13
N SER A 149 11.95 -3.14 16.81
CA SER A 149 11.96 -2.58 18.17
C SER A 149 11.49 -1.12 18.21
N LEU A 150 11.48 -0.44 17.06
CA LEU A 150 11.00 0.94 16.95
C LEU A 150 9.47 1.04 16.80
N ALA A 151 8.78 -0.10 16.69
CA ALA A 151 7.34 -0.10 16.52
C ALA A 151 6.63 0.47 17.75
N SER A 152 5.64 1.32 17.52
CA SER A 152 4.84 1.99 18.54
C SER A 152 3.38 1.69 18.26
N PHE A 153 2.78 0.85 19.07
CA PHE A 153 1.38 0.41 18.91
C PHE A 153 0.52 0.87 20.06
#